data_dbeae0edd7282f8948a1141edf06485e
#
_entry.id   dbeae0edd7282f8948a1141edf06485e
#
_cell.length_a   1.000
_cell.length_b   1.000
_cell.length_c   1.000
_cell.angle_alpha   90.00
_cell.angle_beta   90.00
_cell.angle_gamma   90.00
#
_symmetry.space_group_name_H-M   'P 1'
#
loop_
_entity.id
_entity.type
_entity.pdbx_description
1 polymer ?
#
loop_
_entity_poly.entity_id
_entity_poly.type
_entity_poly.pdbx_seq_one_letter_code
_entity_poly.pdbx_strand_id
1 'polypeptide(L)'
;MPPTAPQTWTTRELLGWMTKAFEAKDLDSPRRMAEMLLAHIIGCDRLRLYMDNDRPASPIERETLRDLVRRALDHEPIQYLVGEESFFGMTFHVDKRVLIPRPSTQTLIDEVLNHARKNPDDRTLRESDAGVGMMIADVCTGSGCIAAALAKNLPGARVIASDKSPDALEVAQMNITRHDLDDRVDLVEGDLLEPIFAHPVAGQKGSLHYLCSNPPYIPDHEWDAVEPNVKNHEPTMALRANDDGMEFVKPLIEQGPELLSKNGMILIEIAACNAAKSLALATDHDMLTRARIAKDSDGFDRILIAERV
;
A
#
# COMPACT_ATOMS: atom_id res chain seq x y z
N MET A 1 2.40 12.86 56.61
CA MET A 1 2.93 13.34 55.32
C MET A 1 1.71 13.76 54.47
N PRO A 2 1.67 14.94 53.89
CA PRO A 2 0.61 15.28 52.96
C PRO A 2 0.66 14.31 51.78
N PRO A 3 -0.48 13.90 51.20
CA PRO A 3 -0.48 13.06 50.03
C PRO A 3 0.29 13.77 48.90
N THR A 4 1.32 13.15 48.39
CA THR A 4 2.00 13.61 47.16
C THR A 4 0.96 13.78 46.08
N ALA A 5 0.85 15.01 45.53
CA ALA A 5 -0.03 15.28 44.43
C ALA A 5 0.22 14.23 43.32
N PRO A 6 -0.82 13.68 42.69
CA PRO A 6 -0.65 12.70 41.62
C PRO A 6 0.25 13.30 40.54
N GLN A 7 1.31 12.60 40.17
CA GLN A 7 2.26 13.03 39.16
C GLN A 7 1.48 13.32 37.86
N THR A 8 1.35 14.58 37.50
CA THR A 8 0.72 15.00 36.24
C THR A 8 1.74 14.82 35.11
N TRP A 9 1.46 13.90 34.19
CA TRP A 9 2.27 13.71 32.99
C TRP A 9 1.85 14.70 31.91
N THR A 10 2.81 15.46 31.40
CA THR A 10 2.62 16.35 30.27
C THR A 10 2.85 15.64 28.94
N THR A 11 2.37 16.24 27.84
CA THR A 11 2.65 15.80 26.46
C THR A 11 4.16 15.55 26.24
N ARG A 12 5.01 16.49 26.65
CA ARG A 12 6.49 16.41 26.56
C ARG A 12 7.05 15.20 27.31
N GLU A 13 6.59 14.99 28.55
CA GLU A 13 7.07 13.89 29.37
C GLU A 13 6.66 12.52 28.83
N LEU A 14 5.41 12.40 28.32
CA LEU A 14 4.94 11.19 27.67
C LEU A 14 5.73 10.88 26.40
N LEU A 15 5.95 11.87 25.52
CA LEU A 15 6.77 11.71 24.33
C LEU A 15 8.18 11.25 24.67
N GLY A 16 8.82 11.87 25.67
CA GLY A 16 10.17 11.50 26.10
C GLY A 16 10.24 10.09 26.67
N TRP A 17 9.24 9.70 27.48
CA TRP A 17 9.17 8.36 28.06
C TRP A 17 8.97 7.28 27.00
N MET A 18 8.00 7.46 26.08
CA MET A 18 7.73 6.51 25.00
C MET A 18 8.93 6.34 24.06
N THR A 19 9.53 7.47 23.64
CA THR A 19 10.72 7.44 22.78
C THR A 19 11.82 6.59 23.40
N LYS A 20 12.16 6.81 24.69
CA LYS A 20 13.17 6.00 25.39
C LYS A 20 12.78 4.53 25.51
N ALA A 21 11.49 4.23 25.72
CA ALA A 21 11.01 2.85 25.82
C ALA A 21 11.16 2.12 24.49
N PHE A 22 10.86 2.79 23.38
CA PHE A 22 11.00 2.24 22.02
C PHE A 22 12.47 2.12 21.59
N GLU A 23 13.32 3.11 21.93
CA GLU A 23 14.77 3.04 21.73
C GLU A 23 15.39 1.84 22.47
N ALA A 24 14.97 1.59 23.70
CA ALA A 24 15.46 0.46 24.49
C ALA A 24 15.08 -0.92 23.94
N LYS A 25 14.11 -0.97 23.02
CA LYS A 25 13.67 -2.16 22.31
C LYS A 25 14.16 -2.21 20.86
N ASP A 26 15.00 -1.26 20.45
CA ASP A 26 15.56 -1.14 19.10
C ASP A 26 14.47 -1.11 18.00
N LEU A 27 13.34 -0.45 18.31
CA LEU A 27 12.27 -0.26 17.33
C LEU A 27 12.65 0.84 16.34
N ASP A 28 12.21 0.68 15.09
CA ASP A 28 12.47 1.68 14.06
C ASP A 28 11.73 3.01 14.33
N SER A 29 12.40 4.12 14.08
CA SER A 29 11.83 5.48 14.21
C SER A 29 11.11 5.75 15.55
N PRO A 30 11.73 5.52 16.73
CA PRO A 30 11.08 5.53 18.05
C PRO A 30 10.33 6.83 18.35
N ARG A 31 10.90 7.95 17.95
CA ARG A 31 10.31 9.29 18.15
C ARG A 31 9.04 9.45 17.32
N ARG A 32 9.06 9.04 16.05
CA ARG A 32 7.89 9.09 15.16
C ARG A 32 6.76 8.21 15.68
N MET A 33 7.07 7.01 16.16
CA MET A 33 6.08 6.11 16.77
C MET A 33 5.40 6.75 17.98
N ALA A 34 6.19 7.35 18.89
CA ALA A 34 5.67 8.03 20.06
C ALA A 34 4.74 9.19 19.70
N GLU A 35 5.11 9.98 18.70
CA GLU A 35 4.29 11.09 18.19
C GLU A 35 2.99 10.61 17.56
N MET A 36 3.03 9.54 16.75
CA MET A 36 1.84 8.97 16.12
C MET A 36 0.84 8.46 17.16
N LEU A 37 1.29 7.68 18.15
CA LEU A 37 0.42 7.18 19.23
C LEU A 37 -0.19 8.33 20.03
N LEU A 38 0.61 9.29 20.44
CA LEU A 38 0.12 10.37 21.28
C LEU A 38 -0.83 11.30 20.53
N ALA A 39 -0.54 11.61 19.26
CA ALA A 39 -1.42 12.38 18.39
C ALA A 39 -2.77 11.70 18.19
N HIS A 40 -2.76 10.38 17.95
CA HIS A 40 -3.96 9.56 17.84
C HIS A 40 -4.82 9.62 19.10
N ILE A 41 -4.23 9.42 20.29
CA ILE A 41 -4.96 9.45 21.57
C ILE A 41 -5.54 10.82 21.89
N ILE A 42 -4.80 11.89 21.59
CA ILE A 42 -5.25 13.26 21.82
C ILE A 42 -6.26 13.72 20.77
N GLY A 43 -6.30 13.07 19.59
CA GLY A 43 -7.12 13.46 18.46
C GLY A 43 -6.61 14.75 17.79
N CYS A 44 -5.31 14.88 17.58
CA CYS A 44 -4.69 16.06 16.99
C CYS A 44 -3.57 15.72 16.00
N ASP A 45 -3.15 16.72 15.21
CA ASP A 45 -1.97 16.59 14.36
C ASP A 45 -0.69 16.51 15.17
N ARG A 46 0.31 15.77 14.65
CA ARG A 46 1.62 15.63 15.29
C ARG A 46 2.29 16.99 15.61
N LEU A 47 2.11 17.99 14.74
CA LEU A 47 2.66 19.34 14.96
C LEU A 47 2.09 19.98 16.21
N ARG A 48 0.81 19.75 16.53
CA ARG A 48 0.14 20.30 17.71
C ARG A 48 0.72 19.78 19.02
N LEU A 49 1.29 18.58 19.03
CA LEU A 49 1.97 18.04 20.21
C LEU A 49 3.14 18.94 20.69
N TYR A 50 3.78 19.64 19.75
CA TYR A 50 4.87 20.56 20.05
C TYR A 50 4.38 21.95 20.45
N MET A 51 3.23 22.35 19.97
CA MET A 51 2.61 23.62 20.34
C MET A 51 2.04 23.56 21.77
N ASP A 52 1.45 22.42 22.14
CA ASP A 52 0.80 22.18 23.45
C ASP A 52 1.62 21.19 24.31
N ASN A 53 2.94 21.32 24.31
CA ASN A 53 3.84 20.34 24.91
C ASN A 53 3.75 20.24 26.47
N ASP A 54 3.24 21.28 27.14
CA ASP A 54 3.01 21.33 28.59
C ASP A 54 1.57 20.94 28.98
N ARG A 55 0.71 20.55 28.00
CA ARG A 55 -0.64 20.06 28.24
C ARG A 55 -0.60 18.82 29.13
N PRO A 56 -1.35 18.79 30.25
CA PRO A 56 -1.43 17.61 31.10
C PRO A 56 -2.28 16.52 30.43
N ALA A 57 -1.80 15.29 30.47
CA ALA A 57 -2.55 14.14 30.01
C ALA A 57 -3.56 13.69 31.05
N SER A 58 -4.80 13.42 30.60
CA SER A 58 -5.85 12.87 31.44
C SER A 58 -5.56 11.43 31.89
N PRO A 59 -6.19 10.95 32.97
CA PRO A 59 -6.05 9.55 33.38
C PRO A 59 -6.44 8.54 32.28
N ILE A 60 -7.51 8.82 31.50
CA ILE A 60 -8.01 7.98 30.40
C ILE A 60 -6.96 7.91 29.28
N GLU A 61 -6.44 9.05 28.84
CA GLU A 61 -5.39 9.10 27.82
C GLU A 61 -4.15 8.28 28.23
N ARG A 62 -3.73 8.38 29.49
CA ARG A 62 -2.58 7.61 30.02
C ARG A 62 -2.86 6.11 30.09
N GLU A 63 -4.07 5.71 30.41
CA GLU A 63 -4.45 4.29 30.46
C GLU A 63 -4.47 3.68 29.05
N THR A 64 -5.16 4.35 28.11
CA THR A 64 -5.20 3.91 26.70
C THR A 64 -3.80 3.88 26.11
N LEU A 65 -3.00 4.93 26.34
CA LEU A 65 -1.62 4.99 25.85
C LEU A 65 -0.75 3.84 26.39
N ARG A 66 -0.93 3.44 27.64
CA ARG A 66 -0.19 2.31 28.24
C ARG A 66 -0.45 0.99 27.50
N ASP A 67 -1.69 0.74 27.09
CA ASP A 67 -2.02 -0.46 26.31
C ASP A 67 -1.37 -0.41 24.92
N LEU A 68 -1.50 0.72 24.21
CA LEU A 68 -0.90 0.89 22.88
C LEU A 68 0.64 0.79 22.92
N VAL A 69 1.27 1.39 23.93
CA VAL A 69 2.73 1.29 24.12
C VAL A 69 3.15 -0.15 24.37
N ARG A 70 2.40 -0.90 25.19
CA ARG A 70 2.69 -2.32 25.44
C ARG A 70 2.64 -3.13 24.16
N ARG A 71 1.62 -2.93 23.32
CA ARG A 71 1.45 -3.59 22.01
C ARG A 71 2.57 -3.20 21.04
N ALA A 72 2.93 -1.91 20.98
CA ALA A 72 4.06 -1.44 20.17
C ALA A 72 5.40 -2.06 20.60
N LEU A 73 5.63 -2.22 21.92
CA LEU A 73 6.82 -2.90 22.46
C LEU A 73 6.82 -4.42 22.17
N ASP A 74 5.69 -4.98 21.82
CA ASP A 74 5.52 -6.36 21.32
C ASP A 74 5.53 -6.43 19.78
N HIS A 75 6.13 -5.41 19.14
CA HIS A 75 6.30 -5.27 17.69
C HIS A 75 5.02 -5.13 16.87
N GLU A 76 3.85 -4.83 17.48
CA GLU A 76 2.66 -4.55 16.69
C GLU A 76 2.86 -3.25 15.88
N PRO A 77 2.61 -3.26 14.55
CA PRO A 77 2.83 -2.08 13.71
C PRO A 77 2.07 -0.85 14.22
N ILE A 78 2.76 0.27 14.28
CA ILE A 78 2.18 1.53 14.75
C ILE A 78 0.94 1.92 13.93
N GLN A 79 0.93 1.62 12.64
CA GLN A 79 -0.17 1.88 11.73
C GLN A 79 -1.44 1.12 12.12
N TYR A 80 -1.30 -0.13 12.57
CA TYR A 80 -2.45 -0.90 13.07
C TYR A 80 -2.94 -0.37 14.41
N LEU A 81 -2.04 0.13 15.26
CA LEU A 81 -2.40 0.71 16.55
C LEU A 81 -3.18 2.02 16.40
N VAL A 82 -2.84 2.84 15.39
CA VAL A 82 -3.56 4.08 15.09
C VAL A 82 -4.70 3.89 14.07
N GLY A 83 -4.72 2.76 13.37
CA GLY A 83 -5.74 2.41 12.37
C GLY A 83 -5.56 3.11 11.02
N GLU A 84 -4.42 3.80 10.79
CA GLU A 84 -4.22 4.61 9.59
C GLU A 84 -2.76 4.60 9.11
N GLU A 85 -2.58 4.70 7.77
CA GLU A 85 -1.31 4.97 7.10
C GLU A 85 -1.46 6.06 6.06
N SER A 86 -0.45 6.92 5.94
CA SER A 86 -0.37 7.95 4.89
C SER A 86 0.35 7.40 3.68
N PHE A 87 -0.31 7.39 2.52
CA PHE A 87 0.25 6.89 1.29
C PHE A 87 -0.15 7.78 0.11
N PHE A 88 0.79 8.19 -0.71
CA PHE A 88 0.58 9.04 -1.89
C PHE A 88 -0.27 10.30 -1.64
N GLY A 89 -0.03 10.98 -0.51
CA GLY A 89 -0.78 12.18 -0.09
C GLY A 89 -2.21 11.93 0.39
N MET A 90 -2.61 10.67 0.54
CA MET A 90 -3.92 10.23 1.04
C MET A 90 -3.76 9.48 2.36
N THR A 91 -4.82 9.43 3.19
CA THR A 91 -4.82 8.65 4.44
C THR A 91 -5.71 7.43 4.27
N PHE A 92 -5.15 6.24 4.49
CA PHE A 92 -5.83 4.96 4.36
C PHE A 92 -6.10 4.34 5.72
N HIS A 93 -7.28 3.79 5.91
CA HIS A 93 -7.54 2.88 7.01
C HIS A 93 -6.75 1.59 6.77
N VAL A 94 -6.08 1.10 7.82
CA VAL A 94 -5.34 -0.15 7.80
C VAL A 94 -5.52 -0.90 9.12
N ASP A 95 -5.65 -2.21 9.03
CA ASP A 95 -5.64 -3.13 10.16
C ASP A 95 -5.05 -4.49 9.72
N LYS A 96 -5.05 -5.47 10.62
CA LYS A 96 -4.45 -6.79 10.41
C LYS A 96 -4.98 -7.59 9.20
N ARG A 97 -6.02 -7.10 8.50
CA ARG A 97 -6.60 -7.72 7.31
C ARG A 97 -5.84 -7.39 6.02
N VAL A 98 -5.03 -6.34 6.04
CA VAL A 98 -4.34 -5.84 4.83
C VAL A 98 -2.87 -5.56 5.09
N LEU A 99 -2.05 -5.65 4.03
CA LEU A 99 -0.68 -5.13 4.02
C LEU A 99 -0.71 -3.61 4.24
N ILE A 100 0.17 -3.11 5.11
CA ILE A 100 0.37 -1.68 5.27
C ILE A 100 0.99 -1.12 3.98
N PRO A 101 0.41 -0.10 3.33
CA PRO A 101 0.97 0.51 2.12
C PRO A 101 2.44 0.89 2.27
N ARG A 102 3.30 0.47 1.33
CA ARG A 102 4.75 0.68 1.39
C ARG A 102 5.19 1.87 0.53
N PRO A 103 6.18 2.66 0.97
CA PRO A 103 6.74 3.74 0.15
C PRO A 103 7.24 3.27 -1.23
N SER A 104 7.79 2.06 -1.34
CA SER A 104 8.24 1.47 -2.60
C SER A 104 7.13 1.38 -3.65
N THR A 105 5.90 1.07 -3.23
CA THR A 105 4.73 0.95 -4.10
C THR A 105 4.34 2.28 -4.77
N GLN A 106 4.74 3.44 -4.20
CA GLN A 106 4.52 4.74 -4.84
C GLN A 106 5.21 4.85 -6.21
N THR A 107 6.34 4.16 -6.40
CA THR A 107 7.05 4.11 -7.68
C THR A 107 6.17 3.55 -8.80
N LEU A 108 5.36 2.53 -8.51
CA LEU A 108 4.42 1.97 -9.47
C LEU A 108 3.41 3.04 -9.93
N ILE A 109 2.83 3.79 -9.00
CA ILE A 109 1.86 4.86 -9.31
C ILE A 109 2.52 5.98 -10.11
N ASP A 110 3.73 6.42 -9.70
CA ASP A 110 4.48 7.45 -10.41
C ASP A 110 4.77 7.05 -11.86
N GLU A 111 5.12 5.78 -12.12
CA GLU A 111 5.36 5.28 -13.47
C GLU A 111 4.09 5.32 -14.33
N VAL A 112 2.94 4.92 -13.79
CA VAL A 112 1.64 5.03 -14.48
C VAL A 112 1.34 6.50 -14.81
N LEU A 113 1.42 7.40 -13.84
CA LEU A 113 1.10 8.81 -14.01
C LEU A 113 2.07 9.50 -14.99
N ASN A 114 3.37 9.15 -14.94
CA ASN A 114 4.37 9.69 -15.86
C ASN A 114 4.12 9.20 -17.30
N HIS A 115 3.73 7.93 -17.47
CA HIS A 115 3.39 7.40 -18.79
C HIS A 115 2.12 8.07 -19.34
N ALA A 116 1.06 8.15 -18.54
CA ALA A 116 -0.18 8.79 -18.92
C ALA A 116 0.02 10.27 -19.35
N ARG A 117 0.87 11.03 -18.64
CA ARG A 117 1.20 12.43 -19.00
C ARG A 117 1.98 12.57 -20.31
N LYS A 118 2.81 11.59 -20.67
CA LYS A 118 3.64 11.62 -21.90
C LYS A 118 2.84 11.21 -23.15
N ASN A 119 1.70 10.55 -22.99
CA ASN A 119 0.84 10.07 -24.08
C ASN A 119 -0.50 10.83 -24.09
N PRO A 120 -0.52 12.13 -24.44
CA PRO A 120 -1.72 12.98 -24.36
C PRO A 120 -2.81 12.63 -25.38
N ASP A 121 -2.54 11.77 -26.38
CA ASP A 121 -3.55 11.21 -27.28
C ASP A 121 -4.47 10.20 -26.56
N ASP A 122 -4.04 9.70 -25.41
CA ASP A 122 -4.88 9.11 -24.41
C ASP A 122 -5.73 10.23 -23.80
N ARG A 123 -7.00 10.29 -24.12
CA ARG A 123 -7.99 11.33 -23.73
C ARG A 123 -8.14 11.56 -22.22
N THR A 124 -7.22 11.05 -21.44
CA THR A 124 -7.20 10.89 -19.99
C THR A 124 -6.77 12.12 -19.20
N LEU A 125 -6.15 13.13 -19.83
CA LEU A 125 -5.48 14.23 -19.14
C LEU A 125 -6.05 15.62 -19.40
N ARG A 126 -7.15 15.75 -20.17
CA ARG A 126 -7.85 17.05 -20.22
C ARG A 126 -8.77 17.13 -19.02
N GLU A 127 -8.72 18.21 -18.26
CA GLU A 127 -9.56 18.43 -17.08
C GLU A 127 -11.06 18.25 -17.33
N SER A 128 -11.53 18.38 -18.58
CA SER A 128 -12.94 18.19 -18.97
C SER A 128 -13.27 16.78 -19.42
N ASP A 129 -12.28 15.97 -19.87
CA ASP A 129 -12.48 14.64 -20.45
C ASP A 129 -11.49 13.62 -19.84
N ALA A 130 -10.82 13.96 -18.75
CA ALA A 130 -9.73 13.19 -18.16
C ALA A 130 -10.19 11.76 -17.82
N GLY A 131 -9.76 10.79 -18.61
CA GLY A 131 -9.97 9.37 -18.39
C GLY A 131 -11.27 8.79 -18.88
N VAL A 132 -12.08 9.52 -19.63
CA VAL A 132 -13.25 8.89 -20.28
C VAL A 132 -12.77 7.78 -21.22
N GLY A 133 -12.91 6.53 -20.73
CA GLY A 133 -12.50 5.33 -21.43
C GLY A 133 -11.19 4.69 -20.94
N MET A 134 -10.43 5.28 -20.00
CA MET A 134 -9.27 4.61 -19.42
C MET A 134 -9.73 3.55 -18.41
N MET A 135 -9.30 2.31 -18.63
CA MET A 135 -9.54 1.19 -17.76
C MET A 135 -8.24 0.72 -17.13
N ILE A 136 -8.22 0.60 -15.83
CA ILE A 136 -7.06 0.14 -15.04
C ILE A 136 -7.47 -1.09 -14.23
N ALA A 137 -6.63 -2.10 -14.16
CA ALA A 137 -6.78 -3.18 -13.20
C ALA A 137 -5.73 -3.02 -12.08
N ASP A 138 -6.16 -3.18 -10.82
CA ASP A 138 -5.31 -3.30 -9.65
C ASP A 138 -5.52 -4.68 -9.03
N VAL A 139 -4.59 -5.59 -9.29
CA VAL A 139 -4.66 -6.99 -8.85
C VAL A 139 -3.90 -7.17 -7.54
N CYS A 140 -4.49 -7.90 -6.58
CA CYS A 140 -4.03 -7.98 -5.18
C CYS A 140 -4.08 -6.59 -4.51
N THR A 141 -5.25 -5.96 -4.56
CA THR A 141 -5.44 -4.55 -4.18
C THR A 141 -5.23 -4.27 -2.68
N GLY A 142 -5.37 -5.29 -1.82
CA GLY A 142 -5.20 -5.17 -0.37
C GLY A 142 -6.06 -4.06 0.23
N SER A 143 -5.44 -3.00 0.71
CA SER A 143 -6.13 -1.82 1.27
C SER A 143 -6.81 -0.93 0.22
N GLY A 144 -6.67 -1.21 -1.07
CA GLY A 144 -7.15 -0.36 -2.16
C GLY A 144 -6.26 0.85 -2.45
N CYS A 145 -5.05 0.91 -1.91
CA CYS A 145 -4.21 2.12 -1.97
C CYS A 145 -3.73 2.46 -3.38
N ILE A 146 -3.39 1.47 -4.23
CA ILE A 146 -3.02 1.70 -5.63
C ILE A 146 -4.24 2.15 -6.41
N ALA A 147 -5.36 1.40 -6.30
CA ALA A 147 -6.62 1.72 -6.99
C ALA A 147 -7.10 3.14 -6.66
N ALA A 148 -7.14 3.50 -5.37
CA ALA A 148 -7.57 4.83 -4.94
C ALA A 148 -6.63 5.94 -5.41
N ALA A 149 -5.31 5.74 -5.31
CA ALA A 149 -4.34 6.74 -5.74
C ALA A 149 -4.41 6.98 -7.26
N LEU A 150 -4.55 5.92 -8.06
CA LEU A 150 -4.71 6.04 -9.51
C LEU A 150 -6.05 6.71 -9.88
N ALA A 151 -7.16 6.30 -9.28
CA ALA A 151 -8.46 6.91 -9.51
C ALA A 151 -8.48 8.39 -9.11
N LYS A 152 -7.81 8.78 -8.03
CA LYS A 152 -7.74 10.18 -7.57
C LYS A 152 -6.94 11.07 -8.52
N ASN A 153 -5.83 10.56 -9.05
CA ASN A 153 -4.90 11.32 -9.89
C ASN A 153 -5.23 11.23 -11.41
N LEU A 154 -6.11 10.31 -11.80
CA LEU A 154 -6.64 10.15 -13.16
C LEU A 154 -8.18 10.24 -13.12
N PRO A 155 -8.76 11.46 -13.06
CA PRO A 155 -10.17 11.68 -12.73
C PRO A 155 -11.19 11.01 -13.65
N GLY A 156 -10.82 10.67 -14.88
CA GLY A 156 -11.69 9.96 -15.81
C GLY A 156 -11.42 8.47 -15.95
N ALA A 157 -10.46 7.92 -15.18
CA ALA A 157 -10.19 6.49 -15.17
C ALA A 157 -11.23 5.72 -14.34
N ARG A 158 -11.55 4.52 -14.80
CA ARG A 158 -12.22 3.48 -14.00
C ARG A 158 -11.20 2.44 -13.60
N VAL A 159 -11.27 2.00 -12.37
CA VAL A 159 -10.36 0.98 -11.82
C VAL A 159 -11.16 -0.24 -11.41
N ILE A 160 -10.74 -1.41 -11.85
CA ILE A 160 -11.22 -2.69 -11.31
C ILE A 160 -10.13 -3.19 -10.37
N ALA A 161 -10.46 -3.27 -9.09
CA ALA A 161 -9.53 -3.67 -8.05
C ALA A 161 -9.93 -5.03 -7.50
N SER A 162 -9.04 -6.02 -7.57
CA SER A 162 -9.33 -7.38 -7.17
C SER A 162 -8.46 -7.84 -6.00
N ASP A 163 -9.04 -8.65 -5.13
CA ASP A 163 -8.32 -9.37 -4.07
C ASP A 163 -8.97 -10.72 -3.81
N LYS A 164 -8.17 -11.69 -3.38
CA LYS A 164 -8.64 -13.01 -2.99
C LYS A 164 -9.27 -13.01 -1.60
N SER A 165 -8.91 -12.03 -0.77
CA SER A 165 -9.39 -11.89 0.60
C SER A 165 -10.62 -10.99 0.66
N PRO A 166 -11.82 -11.51 1.01
CA PRO A 166 -12.99 -10.68 1.26
C PRO A 166 -12.76 -9.68 2.40
N ASP A 167 -11.97 -10.05 3.41
CA ASP A 167 -11.61 -9.16 4.52
C ASP A 167 -10.76 -7.95 4.03
N ALA A 168 -9.87 -8.18 3.07
CA ALA A 168 -9.09 -7.09 2.45
C ALA A 168 -10.01 -6.18 1.62
N LEU A 169 -10.95 -6.74 0.87
CA LEU A 169 -11.92 -5.96 0.10
C LEU A 169 -12.83 -5.11 0.98
N GLU A 170 -13.18 -5.56 2.19
CA GLU A 170 -13.89 -4.71 3.16
C GLU A 170 -13.06 -3.47 3.53
N VAL A 171 -11.76 -3.64 3.80
CA VAL A 171 -10.86 -2.51 4.08
C VAL A 171 -10.70 -1.61 2.86
N ALA A 172 -10.53 -2.19 1.67
CA ALA A 172 -10.48 -1.44 0.42
C ALA A 172 -11.76 -0.61 0.22
N GLN A 173 -12.96 -1.19 0.45
CA GLN A 173 -14.22 -0.45 0.34
C GLN A 173 -14.30 0.72 1.32
N MET A 174 -13.85 0.55 2.57
CA MET A 174 -13.78 1.66 3.54
C MET A 174 -12.91 2.81 3.02
N ASN A 175 -11.77 2.47 2.37
CA ASN A 175 -10.85 3.46 1.81
C ASN A 175 -11.41 4.12 0.54
N ILE A 176 -12.02 3.36 -0.35
CA ILE A 176 -12.65 3.88 -1.57
C ILE A 176 -13.76 4.88 -1.20
N THR A 177 -14.62 4.51 -0.26
CA THR A 177 -15.69 5.39 0.24
C THR A 177 -15.14 6.62 0.96
N ARG A 178 -14.09 6.46 1.78
CA ARG A 178 -13.41 7.59 2.46
C ARG A 178 -12.92 8.67 1.49
N HIS A 179 -12.54 8.26 0.28
CA HIS A 179 -11.98 9.16 -0.72
C HIS A 179 -12.95 9.56 -1.83
N ASP A 180 -14.26 9.24 -1.69
CA ASP A 180 -15.32 9.53 -2.65
C ASP A 180 -15.04 8.94 -4.04
N LEU A 181 -14.67 7.65 -4.11
CA LEU A 181 -14.27 6.95 -5.33
C LEU A 181 -15.21 5.78 -5.71
N ASP A 182 -16.33 5.59 -4.99
CA ASP A 182 -17.26 4.47 -5.16
C ASP A 182 -17.86 4.36 -6.59
N ASP A 183 -17.95 5.46 -7.31
CA ASP A 183 -18.46 5.50 -8.68
C ASP A 183 -17.40 5.15 -9.75
N ARG A 184 -16.12 5.02 -9.36
CA ARG A 184 -14.99 4.83 -10.27
C ARG A 184 -14.10 3.64 -9.96
N VAL A 185 -14.25 3.01 -8.80
CA VAL A 185 -13.50 1.83 -8.40
C VAL A 185 -14.47 0.68 -8.14
N ASP A 186 -14.38 -0.34 -8.98
CA ASP A 186 -15.17 -1.57 -8.84
C ASP A 186 -14.31 -2.61 -8.08
N LEU A 187 -14.75 -3.02 -6.88
CA LEU A 187 -14.08 -4.07 -6.10
C LEU A 187 -14.63 -5.44 -6.46
N VAL A 188 -13.76 -6.40 -6.75
CA VAL A 188 -14.15 -7.75 -7.16
C VAL A 188 -13.33 -8.81 -6.40
N GLU A 189 -14.01 -9.83 -5.87
CA GLU A 189 -13.35 -10.95 -5.20
C GLU A 189 -12.89 -11.99 -6.21
N GLY A 190 -11.66 -12.50 -6.04
CA GLY A 190 -11.15 -13.64 -6.81
C GLY A 190 -9.64 -13.73 -6.84
N ASP A 191 -9.12 -14.79 -7.43
CA ASP A 191 -7.70 -15.10 -7.47
C ASP A 191 -7.02 -14.49 -8.70
N LEU A 192 -6.04 -13.63 -8.47
CA LEU A 192 -5.23 -12.97 -9.51
C LEU A 192 -6.10 -12.33 -10.62
N LEU A 193 -5.91 -12.80 -11.86
CA LEU A 193 -6.59 -12.28 -13.05
C LEU A 193 -7.96 -12.89 -13.30
N GLU A 194 -8.35 -13.93 -12.58
CA GLU A 194 -9.64 -14.60 -12.78
C GLU A 194 -10.84 -13.63 -12.74
N PRO A 195 -10.99 -12.80 -11.68
CA PRO A 195 -12.11 -11.85 -11.64
C PRO A 195 -12.00 -10.75 -12.69
N ILE A 196 -10.79 -10.39 -13.10
CA ILE A 196 -10.59 -9.40 -14.17
C ILE A 196 -11.06 -9.97 -15.51
N PHE A 197 -10.69 -11.22 -15.87
CA PHE A 197 -11.18 -11.90 -17.07
C PHE A 197 -12.70 -12.09 -17.08
N ALA A 198 -13.31 -12.31 -15.92
CA ALA A 198 -14.76 -12.44 -15.78
C ALA A 198 -15.51 -11.10 -15.85
N HIS A 199 -14.83 -9.97 -15.69
CA HIS A 199 -15.46 -8.66 -15.66
C HIS A 199 -15.97 -8.26 -17.07
N PRO A 200 -17.24 -7.80 -17.21
CA PRO A 200 -17.89 -7.62 -18.51
C PRO A 200 -17.20 -6.60 -19.44
N VAL A 201 -16.47 -5.65 -18.88
CA VAL A 201 -15.74 -4.63 -19.63
C VAL A 201 -14.24 -4.89 -19.59
N ALA A 202 -13.63 -5.01 -18.40
CA ALA A 202 -12.19 -5.18 -18.23
C ALA A 202 -11.68 -6.53 -18.74
N GLY A 203 -12.52 -7.57 -18.78
CA GLY A 203 -12.17 -8.90 -19.28
C GLY A 203 -12.10 -9.02 -20.80
N GLN A 204 -12.46 -7.98 -21.52
CA GLN A 204 -12.32 -7.97 -22.97
C GLN A 204 -10.85 -7.81 -23.37
N LYS A 205 -10.43 -8.55 -24.42
CA LYS A 205 -9.06 -8.43 -24.94
C LYS A 205 -8.76 -6.99 -25.36
N GLY A 206 -7.65 -6.45 -24.87
CA GLY A 206 -7.24 -5.10 -25.22
C GLY A 206 -8.04 -3.98 -24.56
N SER A 207 -8.74 -4.26 -23.47
CA SER A 207 -9.56 -3.27 -22.75
C SER A 207 -8.76 -2.44 -21.74
N LEU A 208 -7.71 -3.00 -21.15
CA LEU A 208 -6.94 -2.34 -20.08
C LEU A 208 -5.84 -1.43 -20.64
N HIS A 209 -5.75 -0.23 -20.12
CA HIS A 209 -4.64 0.68 -20.36
C HIS A 209 -3.48 0.38 -19.42
N TYR A 210 -3.78 0.02 -18.19
CA TYR A 210 -2.80 -0.37 -17.18
C TYR A 210 -3.27 -1.60 -16.42
N LEU A 211 -2.34 -2.52 -16.19
CA LEU A 211 -2.47 -3.64 -15.27
C LEU A 211 -1.41 -3.46 -14.19
N CYS A 212 -1.85 -3.15 -12.99
CA CYS A 212 -1.03 -2.89 -11.82
C CYS A 212 -1.18 -4.03 -10.82
N SER A 213 -0.11 -4.38 -10.11
CA SER A 213 -0.19 -5.34 -9.01
C SER A 213 0.97 -5.16 -8.04
N ASN A 214 0.67 -5.25 -6.75
CA ASN A 214 1.65 -5.54 -5.71
C ASN A 214 1.29 -6.91 -5.09
N PRO A 215 1.63 -8.02 -5.76
CA PRO A 215 1.27 -9.35 -5.30
C PRO A 215 2.21 -9.80 -4.16
N PRO A 216 1.87 -10.85 -3.41
CA PRO A 216 2.83 -11.49 -2.52
C PRO A 216 4.07 -11.94 -3.31
N TYR A 217 5.28 -11.61 -2.80
CA TYR A 217 6.53 -11.89 -3.52
C TYR A 217 7.68 -12.36 -2.63
N ILE A 218 7.50 -12.48 -1.30
CA ILE A 218 8.58 -12.92 -0.39
C ILE A 218 8.78 -14.43 -0.55
N PRO A 219 9.95 -14.88 -1.04
CA PRO A 219 10.24 -16.31 -1.19
C PRO A 219 10.48 -16.98 0.16
N ASP A 220 10.28 -18.29 0.21
CA ASP A 220 10.40 -19.07 1.45
C ASP A 220 11.76 -18.96 2.13
N HIS A 221 12.83 -18.87 1.35
CA HIS A 221 14.19 -18.77 1.89
C HIS A 221 14.51 -17.39 2.54
N GLU A 222 13.74 -16.34 2.23
CA GLU A 222 13.84 -15.01 2.85
C GLU A 222 12.88 -14.85 4.04
N TRP A 223 11.92 -15.77 4.22
CA TRP A 223 10.86 -15.64 5.23
C TRP A 223 11.38 -15.52 6.65
N ASP A 224 12.49 -16.19 6.99
CA ASP A 224 13.05 -16.10 8.34
C ASP A 224 13.76 -14.79 8.64
N ALA A 225 14.16 -14.07 7.61
CA ALA A 225 14.78 -12.73 7.71
C ALA A 225 13.76 -11.59 7.76
N VAL A 226 12.47 -11.86 7.54
CA VAL A 226 11.41 -10.85 7.61
C VAL A 226 11.30 -10.30 9.03
N GLU A 227 11.22 -8.97 9.14
CA GLU A 227 11.13 -8.28 10.42
C GLU A 227 9.92 -8.73 11.26
N PRO A 228 10.07 -8.80 12.61
CA PRO A 228 9.01 -9.31 13.50
C PRO A 228 7.68 -8.55 13.40
N ASN A 229 7.70 -7.24 13.19
CA ASN A 229 6.51 -6.41 13.02
C ASN A 229 5.71 -6.79 11.77
N VAL A 230 6.39 -7.19 10.70
CA VAL A 230 5.78 -7.66 9.45
C VAL A 230 5.35 -9.13 9.60
N LYS A 231 6.30 -10.01 9.93
CA LYS A 231 6.09 -11.46 9.99
C LYS A 231 4.99 -11.91 10.93
N ASN A 232 4.88 -11.25 12.11
CA ASN A 232 3.98 -11.68 13.18
C ASN A 232 2.62 -10.97 13.18
N HIS A 233 2.47 -9.88 12.45
CA HIS A 233 1.28 -9.03 12.53
C HIS A 233 0.57 -8.79 11.21
N GLU A 234 1.31 -8.73 10.10
CA GLU A 234 0.71 -8.53 8.78
C GLU A 234 0.22 -9.87 8.17
N PRO A 235 -0.78 -9.85 7.28
CA PRO A 235 -1.34 -11.09 6.73
C PRO A 235 -0.30 -11.86 5.94
N THR A 236 0.02 -13.08 6.34
CA THR A 236 0.99 -13.94 5.64
C THR A 236 0.63 -14.14 4.17
N MET A 237 -0.67 -14.20 3.85
CA MET A 237 -1.17 -14.34 2.47
C MET A 237 -0.80 -13.13 1.59
N ALA A 238 -0.63 -11.95 2.17
CA ALA A 238 -0.24 -10.74 1.43
C ALA A 238 1.29 -10.60 1.26
N LEU A 239 2.07 -11.49 1.86
CA LEU A 239 3.53 -11.39 1.92
C LEU A 239 4.24 -12.53 1.20
N ARG A 240 3.85 -13.78 1.51
CA ARG A 240 4.62 -14.98 1.17
C ARG A 240 4.20 -15.56 -0.18
N ALA A 241 5.17 -15.85 -1.01
CA ALA A 241 5.00 -16.41 -2.36
C ALA A 241 5.93 -17.60 -2.60
N ASN A 242 5.64 -18.74 -1.99
CA ASN A 242 6.29 -20.04 -2.18
C ASN A 242 7.81 -20.03 -2.47
N ASP A 243 8.38 -21.19 -2.84
CA ASP A 243 9.82 -21.49 -2.94
C ASP A 243 10.66 -20.36 -3.55
N ASP A 244 10.25 -19.80 -4.70
CA ASP A 244 11.04 -18.84 -5.47
C ASP A 244 10.47 -17.43 -5.56
N GLY A 245 9.33 -17.17 -4.91
CA GLY A 245 8.68 -15.85 -4.93
C GLY A 245 8.02 -15.45 -6.26
N MET A 246 7.88 -16.38 -7.21
CA MET A 246 7.33 -16.11 -8.54
C MET A 246 5.90 -16.62 -8.75
N GLU A 247 5.31 -17.24 -7.74
CA GLU A 247 4.00 -17.89 -7.82
C GLU A 247 2.92 -16.97 -8.38
N PHE A 248 2.89 -15.73 -7.91
CA PHE A 248 1.89 -14.74 -8.31
C PHE A 248 2.37 -13.83 -9.46
N VAL A 249 3.68 -13.55 -9.52
CA VAL A 249 4.27 -12.68 -10.54
C VAL A 249 4.23 -13.33 -11.93
N LYS A 250 4.54 -14.63 -12.01
CA LYS A 250 4.61 -15.36 -13.28
C LYS A 250 3.26 -15.39 -14.02
N PRO A 251 2.12 -15.76 -13.41
CA PRO A 251 0.82 -15.74 -14.08
C PRO A 251 0.41 -14.34 -14.56
N LEU A 252 0.76 -13.28 -13.82
CA LEU A 252 0.48 -11.90 -14.22
C LEU A 252 1.23 -11.55 -15.52
N ILE A 253 2.50 -11.94 -15.65
CA ILE A 253 3.30 -11.70 -16.86
C ILE A 253 2.78 -12.53 -18.03
N GLU A 254 2.44 -13.81 -17.81
CA GLU A 254 2.03 -14.73 -18.87
C GLU A 254 0.64 -14.46 -19.43
N GLN A 255 -0.32 -14.04 -18.59
CA GLN A 255 -1.73 -13.91 -18.96
C GLN A 255 -2.19 -12.45 -19.09
N GLY A 256 -1.62 -11.56 -18.26
CA GLY A 256 -2.03 -10.15 -18.21
C GLY A 256 -1.97 -9.40 -19.55
N PRO A 257 -0.95 -9.65 -20.41
CA PRO A 257 -0.83 -8.97 -21.70
C PRO A 257 -2.03 -9.16 -22.64
N GLU A 258 -2.82 -10.23 -22.49
CA GLU A 258 -4.05 -10.40 -23.31
C GLU A 258 -5.10 -9.32 -23.03
N LEU A 259 -5.16 -8.82 -21.81
CA LEU A 259 -6.12 -7.79 -21.38
C LEU A 259 -5.67 -6.38 -21.78
N LEU A 260 -4.37 -6.16 -21.99
CA LEU A 260 -3.83 -4.84 -22.29
C LEU A 260 -4.19 -4.37 -23.71
N SER A 261 -4.57 -3.11 -23.82
CA SER A 261 -4.69 -2.41 -25.10
C SER A 261 -3.30 -2.24 -25.74
N LYS A 262 -3.28 -1.93 -27.03
CA LYS A 262 -2.03 -1.58 -27.70
C LYS A 262 -1.37 -0.38 -26.99
N ASN A 263 -0.08 -0.48 -26.69
CA ASN A 263 0.71 0.44 -25.86
C ASN A 263 0.27 0.53 -24.38
N GLY A 264 -0.67 -0.30 -23.94
CA GLY A 264 -1.00 -0.45 -22.52
C GLY A 264 0.17 -1.05 -21.76
N MET A 265 0.24 -0.83 -20.45
CA MET A 265 1.37 -1.23 -19.62
C MET A 265 0.97 -2.22 -18.53
N ILE A 266 1.87 -3.16 -18.27
CA ILE A 266 1.88 -3.99 -17.07
C ILE A 266 2.94 -3.48 -16.10
N LEU A 267 2.56 -3.30 -14.83
CA LEU A 267 3.44 -2.86 -13.75
C LEU A 267 3.24 -3.77 -12.55
N ILE A 268 4.29 -4.49 -12.17
CA ILE A 268 4.23 -5.46 -11.06
C ILE A 268 5.34 -5.15 -10.06
N GLU A 269 4.98 -5.00 -8.78
CA GLU A 269 5.97 -4.96 -7.70
C GLU A 269 6.54 -6.37 -7.48
N ILE A 270 7.88 -6.45 -7.31
CA ILE A 270 8.63 -7.71 -7.24
C ILE A 270 9.67 -7.69 -6.11
N ALA A 271 10.07 -8.87 -5.65
CA ALA A 271 11.27 -9.00 -4.84
C ALA A 271 12.52 -8.64 -5.67
N ALA A 272 13.45 -7.89 -5.08
CA ALA A 272 14.69 -7.49 -5.75
C ALA A 272 15.52 -8.70 -6.24
N CYS A 273 15.51 -9.80 -5.49
CA CYS A 273 16.19 -11.05 -5.88
C CYS A 273 15.61 -11.69 -7.16
N ASN A 274 14.33 -11.39 -7.49
CA ASN A 274 13.63 -11.92 -8.67
C ASN A 274 13.62 -10.95 -9.87
N ALA A 275 14.29 -9.80 -9.79
CA ALA A 275 14.25 -8.76 -10.83
C ALA A 275 14.73 -9.30 -12.20
N ALA A 276 15.87 -10.00 -12.24
CA ALA A 276 16.41 -10.57 -13.47
C ALA A 276 15.49 -11.63 -14.08
N LYS A 277 14.89 -12.49 -13.26
CA LYS A 277 13.98 -13.54 -13.69
C LYS A 277 12.67 -12.99 -14.24
N SER A 278 12.10 -12.01 -13.55
CA SER A 278 10.88 -11.31 -13.98
C SER A 278 11.10 -10.54 -15.29
N LEU A 279 12.26 -9.86 -15.41
CA LEU A 279 12.64 -9.14 -16.62
C LEU A 279 12.78 -10.07 -17.81
N ALA A 280 13.44 -11.24 -17.63
CA ALA A 280 13.60 -12.24 -18.69
C ALA A 280 12.24 -12.76 -19.18
N LEU A 281 11.34 -13.15 -18.26
CA LEU A 281 9.98 -13.58 -18.60
C LEU A 281 9.21 -12.54 -19.42
N ALA A 282 9.28 -11.26 -19.02
CA ALA A 282 8.60 -10.19 -19.76
C ALA A 282 9.26 -9.89 -21.11
N THR A 283 10.59 -10.04 -21.22
CA THR A 283 11.34 -9.81 -22.47
C THR A 283 11.06 -10.91 -23.50
N ASP A 284 10.92 -12.16 -23.04
CA ASP A 284 10.68 -13.32 -23.88
C ASP A 284 9.20 -13.49 -24.29
N HIS A 285 8.30 -12.65 -23.76
CA HIS A 285 6.88 -12.73 -24.03
C HIS A 285 6.50 -12.00 -25.34
N ASP A 286 5.94 -12.74 -26.31
CA ASP A 286 5.63 -12.24 -27.68
C ASP A 286 4.74 -10.99 -27.74
N MET A 287 3.92 -10.78 -26.71
CA MET A 287 2.99 -9.65 -26.65
C MET A 287 3.55 -8.44 -25.89
N LEU A 288 4.76 -8.52 -25.32
CA LEU A 288 5.36 -7.47 -24.55
C LEU A 288 6.60 -6.90 -25.24
N THR A 289 6.88 -5.63 -24.96
CA THR A 289 8.04 -4.90 -25.46
C THR A 289 8.52 -3.91 -24.40
N ARG A 290 9.73 -3.35 -24.59
CA ARG A 290 10.32 -2.34 -23.69
C ARG A 290 10.33 -2.75 -22.21
N ALA A 291 10.47 -4.07 -21.94
CA ALA A 291 10.55 -4.57 -20.59
C ALA A 291 11.74 -3.96 -19.85
N ARG A 292 11.51 -3.48 -18.62
CA ARG A 292 12.52 -2.87 -17.75
C ARG A 292 12.16 -3.01 -16.29
N ILE A 293 13.15 -2.82 -15.43
CA ILE A 293 12.95 -2.71 -13.98
C ILE A 293 13.14 -1.25 -13.56
N ALA A 294 12.18 -0.73 -12.81
CA ALA A 294 12.33 0.55 -12.11
C ALA A 294 12.77 0.30 -10.65
N LYS A 295 13.59 1.22 -10.16
CA LYS A 295 14.06 1.22 -8.77
C LYS A 295 13.12 2.04 -7.89
N ASP A 296 12.97 1.59 -6.64
CA ASP A 296 12.28 2.36 -5.62
C ASP A 296 13.16 3.54 -5.11
N SER A 297 12.62 4.32 -4.18
CA SER A 297 13.32 5.47 -3.57
C SER A 297 14.61 5.08 -2.83
N ASP A 298 14.72 3.84 -2.40
CA ASP A 298 15.89 3.32 -1.68
C ASP A 298 16.93 2.70 -2.64
N GLY A 299 16.63 2.68 -3.95
CA GLY A 299 17.51 2.21 -5.00
C GLY A 299 17.45 0.71 -5.28
N PHE A 300 16.51 0.00 -4.69
CA PHE A 300 16.30 -1.43 -4.97
C PHE A 300 15.48 -1.63 -6.25
N ASP A 301 15.81 -2.68 -7.00
CA ASP A 301 15.02 -3.14 -8.13
C ASP A 301 13.64 -3.58 -7.62
N ARG A 302 12.56 -2.87 -8.06
CA ARG A 302 11.28 -3.02 -7.39
C ARG A 302 10.08 -3.21 -8.32
N ILE A 303 10.01 -2.52 -9.44
CA ILE A 303 8.85 -2.57 -10.33
C ILE A 303 9.27 -3.12 -11.69
N LEU A 304 8.71 -4.27 -12.07
CA LEU A 304 8.73 -4.72 -13.46
C LEU A 304 7.73 -3.91 -14.25
N ILE A 305 8.16 -3.41 -15.42
CA ILE A 305 7.35 -2.63 -16.34
C ILE A 305 7.55 -3.17 -17.74
N ALA A 306 6.46 -3.39 -18.48
CA ALA A 306 6.52 -3.70 -19.91
C ALA A 306 5.29 -3.13 -20.62
N GLU A 307 5.41 -2.88 -21.93
CA GLU A 307 4.36 -2.33 -22.78
C GLU A 307 3.80 -3.42 -23.72
N ARG A 308 2.51 -3.35 -24.03
CA ARG A 308 1.85 -4.21 -25.00
C ARG A 308 2.20 -3.77 -26.44
N VAL A 309 2.60 -4.71 -27.31
CA VAL A 309 2.95 -4.48 -28.74
C VAL A 309 1.76 -3.95 -29.55
#